data_7be9dd5dda8775a5d3cc6aba75f7bad3
#
_entry.id   7be9dd5dda8775a5d3cc6aba75f7bad3
#
_cell.length_a   1.000
_cell.length_b   1.000
_cell.length_c   1.000
_cell.angle_alpha   90.00
_cell.angle_beta   90.00
_cell.angle_gamma   90.00
#
_symmetry.space_group_name_H-M   'P 1'
#
loop_
_entity.id
_entity.type
_entity.pdbx_description
1 polymer ?
#
loop_
_entity_poly.entity_id
_entity_poly.type
_entity_poly.pdbx_seq_one_letter_code
_entity_poly.pdbx_strand_id
1 'polypeptide(L)'
;AFPTREGLLYIAAMQEHQAKHLFNSLGRPDLAADERYSSHERRGENGAALRKELEHAFAQKSAAQWETILNEAGVPAMRVRTIPEAVSESYLETRKLFHVFDNVPGIKGSVTVPLVPFKLSASEARADTPPPMLGAHTAEILGSLGYSSTDVEGLRERKVV
;
A
#
# COMPACT_ATOMS: atom_id res chain seq x y z
N ALA A 1 8.60 -6.99 -9.40
CA ALA A 1 8.41 -8.04 -8.41
C ALA A 1 8.88 -9.39 -8.95
N PHE A 2 9.30 -10.28 -8.05
CA PHE A 2 9.83 -11.60 -8.36
C PHE A 2 9.04 -12.67 -7.62
N PRO A 3 8.72 -13.80 -8.25
CA PRO A 3 8.20 -14.96 -7.55
C PRO A 3 9.30 -15.52 -6.63
N THR A 4 8.88 -16.02 -5.48
CA THR A 4 9.75 -16.68 -4.51
C THR A 4 9.22 -18.08 -4.23
N ARG A 5 9.87 -18.84 -3.33
CA ARG A 5 9.31 -20.14 -2.92
C ARG A 5 7.88 -20.00 -2.35
N GLU A 6 7.60 -18.86 -1.71
CA GLU A 6 6.30 -18.53 -1.14
C GLU A 6 6.10 -17.01 -1.17
N GLY A 7 5.10 -16.53 -1.91
CA GLY A 7 4.77 -15.14 -2.10
C GLY A 7 5.61 -14.42 -3.16
N LEU A 8 5.37 -13.12 -3.28
CA LEU A 8 6.07 -12.23 -4.20
C LEU A 8 6.97 -11.26 -3.43
N LEU A 9 8.15 -10.98 -3.97
CA LEU A 9 9.11 -10.03 -3.44
C LEU A 9 9.27 -8.86 -4.41
N TYR A 10 9.16 -7.64 -3.91
CA TYR A 10 9.56 -6.42 -4.62
C TYR A 10 10.94 -5.99 -4.11
N ILE A 11 11.84 -5.63 -5.03
CA ILE A 11 13.19 -5.12 -4.73
C ILE A 11 13.44 -3.81 -5.47
N ALA A 12 14.25 -2.93 -4.88
CA ALA A 12 14.64 -1.64 -5.43
C ALA A 12 16.15 -1.41 -5.28
N ALA A 13 16.96 -2.30 -5.88
CA ALA A 13 18.42 -2.19 -5.92
C ALA A 13 18.88 -1.23 -7.03
N MET A 14 18.61 0.07 -6.86
CA MET A 14 18.87 1.10 -7.87
C MET A 14 20.33 1.55 -7.94
N GLN A 15 21.05 1.51 -6.81
CA GLN A 15 22.44 1.97 -6.71
C GLN A 15 23.42 0.81 -6.90
N GLU A 16 24.65 1.11 -7.35
CA GLU A 16 25.65 0.08 -7.63
C GLU A 16 26.02 -0.77 -6.41
N HIS A 17 26.15 -0.15 -5.26
CA HIS A 17 26.42 -0.90 -4.03
C HIS A 17 25.24 -1.81 -3.64
N GLN A 18 24.00 -1.38 -3.85
CA GLN A 18 22.82 -2.21 -3.57
C GLN A 18 22.76 -3.43 -4.50
N ALA A 19 23.13 -3.27 -5.78
CA ALA A 19 23.20 -4.41 -6.70
C ALA A 19 24.26 -5.43 -6.27
N LYS A 20 25.45 -4.97 -5.81
CA LYS A 20 26.50 -5.85 -5.26
C LYS A 20 26.03 -6.57 -3.99
N HIS A 21 25.38 -5.84 -3.08
CA HIS A 21 24.83 -6.43 -1.85
C HIS A 21 23.74 -7.45 -2.18
N LEU A 22 22.87 -7.15 -3.15
CA LEU A 22 21.85 -8.09 -3.63
C LEU A 22 22.50 -9.41 -4.09
N PHE A 23 23.45 -9.36 -5.01
CA PHE A 23 24.09 -10.56 -5.55
C PHE A 23 24.81 -11.37 -4.45
N ASN A 24 25.49 -10.70 -3.54
CA ASN A 24 26.13 -11.37 -2.40
C ASN A 24 25.10 -12.02 -1.47
N SER A 25 24.01 -11.36 -1.16
CA SER A 25 22.94 -11.88 -0.29
C SER A 25 22.24 -13.09 -0.90
N LEU A 26 22.19 -13.16 -2.24
CA LEU A 26 21.68 -14.30 -2.97
C LEU A 26 22.69 -15.48 -3.04
N GLY A 27 23.91 -15.32 -2.53
CA GLY A 27 24.99 -16.30 -2.68
C GLY A 27 25.49 -16.41 -4.13
N ARG A 28 25.35 -15.33 -4.91
CA ARG A 28 25.74 -15.26 -6.32
C ARG A 28 26.81 -14.17 -6.57
N PRO A 29 27.99 -14.28 -5.94
CA PRO A 29 29.09 -13.35 -6.19
C PRO A 29 29.59 -13.37 -7.64
N ASP A 30 29.32 -14.46 -8.37
CA ASP A 30 29.55 -14.60 -9.80
C ASP A 30 28.83 -13.53 -10.62
N LEU A 31 27.57 -13.20 -10.26
CA LEU A 31 26.80 -12.13 -10.92
C LEU A 31 27.40 -10.73 -10.64
N ALA A 32 28.00 -10.52 -9.48
CA ALA A 32 28.70 -9.27 -9.16
C ALA A 32 29.99 -9.09 -9.95
N ALA A 33 30.62 -10.18 -10.37
CA ALA A 33 31.84 -10.18 -11.17
C ALA A 33 31.61 -10.22 -12.69
N ASP A 34 30.37 -10.47 -13.12
CA ASP A 34 30.00 -10.58 -14.52
C ASP A 34 29.91 -9.19 -15.16
N GLU A 35 30.68 -8.96 -16.22
CA GLU A 35 30.67 -7.68 -16.96
C GLU A 35 29.29 -7.27 -17.46
N ARG A 36 28.41 -8.23 -17.80
CA ARG A 36 27.04 -7.96 -18.26
C ARG A 36 26.18 -7.24 -17.19
N TYR A 37 26.59 -7.32 -15.93
CA TYR A 37 25.83 -6.77 -14.80
C TYR A 37 26.64 -5.72 -14.01
N SER A 38 27.78 -5.30 -14.51
CA SER A 38 28.76 -4.42 -13.83
C SER A 38 28.28 -2.98 -13.63
N SER A 39 27.30 -2.51 -14.42
CA SER A 39 26.70 -1.18 -14.29
C SER A 39 25.18 -1.23 -14.42
N HIS A 40 24.51 -0.16 -13.99
CA HIS A 40 23.06 -0.03 -14.14
C HIS A 40 22.62 -0.17 -15.60
N GLU A 41 23.34 0.47 -16.52
CA GLU A 41 23.08 0.41 -17.96
C GLU A 41 23.21 -1.01 -18.49
N ARG A 42 24.33 -1.70 -18.19
CA ARG A 42 24.57 -3.09 -18.62
C ARG A 42 23.54 -4.06 -18.03
N ARG A 43 23.11 -3.85 -16.79
CA ARG A 43 22.01 -4.62 -16.19
C ARG A 43 20.69 -4.40 -16.92
N GLY A 44 20.44 -3.17 -17.41
CA GLY A 44 19.28 -2.86 -18.24
C GLY A 44 19.30 -3.59 -19.58
N GLU A 45 20.42 -3.54 -20.29
CA GLU A 45 20.63 -4.24 -21.57
C GLU A 45 20.46 -5.77 -21.45
N ASN A 46 20.93 -6.34 -20.33
CA ASN A 46 20.89 -7.77 -20.04
C ASN A 46 19.75 -8.16 -19.11
N GLY A 47 18.74 -7.32 -18.96
CA GLY A 47 17.68 -7.45 -17.96
C GLY A 47 16.91 -8.77 -18.01
N ALA A 48 16.65 -9.30 -19.20
CA ALA A 48 15.95 -10.58 -19.36
C ALA A 48 16.78 -11.78 -18.86
N ALA A 49 18.08 -11.75 -19.08
CA ALA A 49 19.00 -12.79 -18.60
C ALA A 49 19.17 -12.67 -17.06
N LEU A 50 19.43 -11.47 -16.57
CA LEU A 50 19.53 -11.20 -15.12
C LEU A 50 18.27 -11.59 -14.38
N ARG A 51 17.10 -11.31 -14.93
CA ARG A 51 15.81 -11.68 -14.34
C ARG A 51 15.70 -13.16 -14.07
N LYS A 52 16.10 -14.01 -15.03
CA LYS A 52 16.08 -15.47 -14.87
C LYS A 52 17.00 -15.94 -13.75
N GLU A 53 18.21 -15.37 -13.65
CA GLU A 53 19.15 -15.68 -12.57
C GLU A 53 18.57 -15.31 -11.19
N LEU A 54 17.96 -14.12 -11.10
CA LEU A 54 17.33 -13.66 -9.87
C LEU A 54 16.11 -14.51 -9.49
N GLU A 55 15.25 -14.87 -10.45
CA GLU A 55 14.10 -15.73 -10.21
C GLU A 55 14.52 -17.10 -9.67
N HIS A 56 15.59 -17.68 -10.25
CA HIS A 56 16.15 -18.95 -9.75
C HIS A 56 16.67 -18.83 -8.30
N ALA A 57 17.38 -17.76 -8.00
CA ALA A 57 17.88 -17.51 -6.65
C ALA A 57 16.74 -17.26 -5.65
N PHE A 58 15.77 -16.44 -6.01
CA PHE A 58 14.63 -16.10 -5.13
C PHE A 58 13.73 -17.31 -4.84
N ALA A 59 13.67 -18.30 -5.71
CA ALA A 59 12.91 -19.54 -5.48
C ALA A 59 13.41 -20.36 -4.26
N GLN A 60 14.60 -20.07 -3.73
CA GLN A 60 15.20 -20.83 -2.62
C GLN A 60 14.56 -20.51 -1.25
N LYS A 61 13.97 -19.35 -1.05
CA LYS A 61 13.39 -18.91 0.22
C LYS A 61 12.03 -18.22 0.01
N SER A 62 11.27 -18.05 1.09
CA SER A 62 10.02 -17.27 1.05
C SER A 62 10.29 -15.76 0.90
N ALA A 63 9.28 -15.01 0.43
CA ALA A 63 9.36 -13.56 0.33
C ALA A 63 9.65 -12.90 1.68
N ALA A 64 9.09 -13.44 2.77
CA ALA A 64 9.34 -12.92 4.13
C ALA A 64 10.81 -13.12 4.55
N GLN A 65 11.39 -14.28 4.27
CA GLN A 65 12.81 -14.53 4.56
C GLN A 65 13.73 -13.62 3.74
N TRP A 66 13.44 -13.44 2.46
CA TRP A 66 14.19 -12.54 1.60
C TRP A 66 14.05 -11.07 2.00
N GLU A 67 12.85 -10.64 2.41
CA GLU A 67 12.62 -9.28 2.94
C GLU A 67 13.59 -8.96 4.10
N THR A 68 13.72 -9.87 5.06
CA THR A 68 14.65 -9.71 6.19
C THR A 68 16.09 -9.67 5.73
N ILE A 69 16.55 -10.69 5.01
CA ILE A 69 17.95 -10.83 4.56
C ILE A 69 18.40 -9.60 3.74
N LEU A 70 17.57 -9.16 2.81
CA LEU A 70 17.94 -8.06 1.91
C LEU A 70 17.95 -6.72 2.62
N ASN A 71 16.97 -6.45 3.50
CA ASN A 71 16.95 -5.20 4.26
C ASN A 71 18.13 -5.11 5.24
N GLU A 72 18.50 -6.20 5.89
CA GLU A 72 19.71 -6.27 6.74
C GLU A 72 21.00 -6.00 5.94
N ALA A 73 21.02 -6.42 4.67
CA ALA A 73 22.13 -6.14 3.75
C ALA A 73 22.08 -4.74 3.11
N GLY A 74 21.11 -3.89 3.48
CA GLY A 74 20.94 -2.56 2.91
C GLY A 74 20.36 -2.53 1.49
N VAL A 75 19.70 -3.59 1.06
CA VAL A 75 18.97 -3.67 -0.19
C VAL A 75 17.48 -3.47 0.09
N PRO A 76 16.86 -2.38 -0.35
CA PRO A 76 15.44 -2.16 -0.14
C PRO A 76 14.61 -3.29 -0.78
N ALA A 77 13.93 -4.04 0.05
CA ALA A 77 13.11 -5.17 -0.36
C ALA A 77 11.82 -5.22 0.48
N MET A 78 10.74 -5.66 -0.14
CA MET A 78 9.45 -5.79 0.52
C MET A 78 8.69 -6.98 -0.06
N ARG A 79 8.14 -7.82 0.80
CA ARG A 79 7.16 -8.81 0.35
C ARG A 79 5.87 -8.12 -0.09
N VAL A 80 5.26 -8.60 -1.15
CA VAL A 80 3.94 -8.13 -1.57
C VAL A 80 2.91 -8.72 -0.61
N ARG A 81 2.19 -7.85 0.08
CA ARG A 81 1.17 -8.21 1.06
C ARG A 81 -0.23 -8.13 0.45
N THR A 82 -1.11 -9.00 0.87
CA THR A 82 -2.55 -8.83 0.66
C THR A 82 -3.08 -7.66 1.50
N ILE A 83 -4.26 -7.14 1.17
CA ILE A 83 -4.87 -6.05 1.96
C ILE A 83 -5.05 -6.45 3.44
N PRO A 84 -5.61 -7.64 3.79
CA PRO A 84 -5.72 -8.06 5.19
C PRO A 84 -4.35 -8.10 5.91
N GLU A 85 -3.31 -8.61 5.29
CA GLU A 85 -1.96 -8.61 5.86
C GLU A 85 -1.43 -7.18 6.06
N ALA A 86 -1.60 -6.33 5.06
CA ALA A 86 -1.11 -4.95 5.12
C ALA A 86 -1.76 -4.16 6.25
N VAL A 87 -3.07 -4.27 6.44
CA VAL A 87 -3.79 -3.52 7.48
C VAL A 87 -3.56 -4.07 8.89
N SER A 88 -3.04 -5.29 9.04
CA SER A 88 -2.68 -5.90 10.33
C SER A 88 -1.25 -5.61 10.78
N GLU A 89 -0.48 -4.83 10.03
CA GLU A 89 0.90 -4.48 10.40
C GLU A 89 0.94 -3.57 11.65
N SER A 90 1.70 -3.96 12.65
CA SER A 90 1.74 -3.29 13.97
C SER A 90 2.16 -1.82 13.93
N TYR A 91 2.96 -1.40 12.95
CA TYR A 91 3.35 0.00 12.78
C TYR A 91 2.16 0.91 12.42
N LEU A 92 1.10 0.38 11.81
CA LEU A 92 -0.12 1.13 11.48
C LEU A 92 -0.91 1.47 12.75
N GLU A 93 -0.94 0.58 13.73
CA GLU A 93 -1.52 0.83 15.06
C GLU A 93 -0.73 1.93 15.80
N THR A 94 0.60 1.82 15.81
CA THR A 94 1.49 2.82 16.42
C THR A 94 1.29 4.21 15.80
N ARG A 95 1.03 4.27 14.50
CA ARG A 95 0.74 5.51 13.78
C ARG A 95 -0.70 5.99 13.94
N LYS A 96 -1.61 5.17 14.51
CA LYS A 96 -3.05 5.45 14.63
C LYS A 96 -3.67 5.79 13.27
N LEU A 97 -3.41 4.94 12.27
CA LEU A 97 -3.86 5.20 10.90
C LEU A 97 -5.27 4.71 10.61
N PHE A 98 -5.94 4.08 11.57
CA PHE A 98 -7.30 3.61 11.42
C PHE A 98 -8.21 4.17 12.51
N HIS A 99 -9.47 4.39 12.14
CA HIS A 99 -10.56 4.71 13.05
C HIS A 99 -11.68 3.69 12.89
N VAL A 100 -12.28 3.30 14.00
CA VAL A 100 -13.40 2.33 14.03
C VAL A 100 -14.68 3.06 14.38
N PHE A 101 -15.68 2.95 13.51
CA PHE A 101 -17.05 3.37 13.79
C PHE A 101 -17.89 2.16 14.17
N ASP A 102 -18.44 2.13 15.36
CA ASP A 102 -19.28 1.01 15.84
C ASP A 102 -20.73 1.07 15.34
N ASN A 103 -21.20 2.25 14.93
CA ASN A 103 -22.56 2.50 14.50
C ASN A 103 -22.60 3.26 13.17
N VAL A 104 -22.43 2.53 12.08
CA VAL A 104 -22.57 3.11 10.73
C VAL A 104 -23.99 2.84 10.21
N PRO A 105 -24.75 3.88 9.83
CA PRO A 105 -26.10 3.69 9.32
C PRO A 105 -26.15 2.71 8.14
N GLY A 106 -27.06 1.73 8.21
CA GLY A 106 -27.23 0.72 7.17
C GLY A 106 -26.22 -0.42 7.16
N ILE A 107 -25.23 -0.43 8.06
CA ILE A 107 -24.23 -1.51 8.18
C ILE A 107 -24.38 -2.21 9.53
N LYS A 108 -24.35 -3.54 9.50
CA LYS A 108 -24.29 -4.35 10.73
C LYS A 108 -22.84 -4.53 11.16
N GLY A 109 -22.54 -4.15 12.40
CA GLY A 109 -21.20 -4.23 12.99
C GLY A 109 -20.38 -2.95 12.81
N SER A 110 -19.12 -3.00 13.20
CA SER A 110 -18.19 -1.89 13.10
C SER A 110 -17.57 -1.79 11.71
N VAL A 111 -17.18 -0.57 11.33
CA VAL A 111 -16.46 -0.27 10.09
C VAL A 111 -15.14 0.40 10.42
N THR A 112 -14.04 -0.18 9.96
CA THR A 112 -12.72 0.42 10.09
C THR A 112 -12.39 1.23 8.84
N VAL A 113 -12.04 2.48 9.02
CA VAL A 113 -11.66 3.39 7.92
C VAL A 113 -10.23 3.87 8.09
N PRO A 114 -9.46 4.01 7.00
CA PRO A 114 -8.14 4.63 7.09
C PRO A 114 -8.28 6.14 7.30
N LEU A 115 -7.44 6.69 8.14
CA LEU A 115 -7.26 8.13 8.31
C LEU A 115 -6.23 8.65 7.30
N VAL A 116 -6.04 9.97 7.27
CA VAL A 116 -5.01 10.60 6.43
C VAL A 116 -3.60 10.15 6.87
N PRO A 117 -2.67 9.90 5.92
CA PRO A 117 -1.34 9.35 6.23
C PRO A 117 -0.32 10.39 6.74
N PHE A 118 -0.73 11.62 6.94
CA PHE A 118 0.11 12.72 7.42
C PHE A 118 -0.39 13.24 8.76
N LYS A 119 0.50 13.92 9.48
CA LYS A 119 0.20 14.63 10.74
C LYS A 119 0.36 16.13 10.52
N LEU A 120 -0.53 16.90 11.12
CA LEU A 120 -0.47 18.36 11.14
C LEU A 120 -0.02 18.82 12.53
N SER A 121 0.80 19.87 12.60
CA SER A 121 1.30 20.41 13.86
C SER A 121 0.25 21.26 14.59
N ALA A 122 -0.66 21.89 13.87
CA ALA A 122 -1.65 22.83 14.41
C ALA A 122 -3.07 22.26 14.51
N SER A 123 -3.32 21.06 13.99
CA SER A 123 -4.63 20.41 14.05
C SER A 123 -4.47 18.90 13.99
N GLU A 124 -5.48 18.18 14.49
CA GLU A 124 -5.53 16.74 14.41
C GLU A 124 -6.41 16.32 13.23
N ALA A 125 -5.88 15.42 12.41
CA ALA A 125 -6.66 14.80 11.34
C ALA A 125 -7.46 13.63 11.94
N ARG A 126 -8.78 13.76 11.98
CA ARG A 126 -9.71 12.77 12.57
C ARG A 126 -10.87 12.50 11.63
N ALA A 127 -11.54 11.38 11.88
CA ALA A 127 -12.85 11.06 11.34
C ALA A 127 -13.85 11.15 12.50
N ASP A 128 -14.60 12.25 12.57
CA ASP A 128 -15.51 12.52 13.69
C ASP A 128 -16.91 11.93 13.46
N THR A 129 -17.30 11.69 12.22
CA THR A 129 -18.62 11.18 11.85
C THR A 129 -18.51 9.98 10.92
N PRO A 130 -19.38 8.98 11.07
CA PRO A 130 -19.45 7.86 10.14
C PRO A 130 -19.94 8.30 8.76
N PRO A 131 -19.69 7.50 7.72
CA PRO A 131 -20.25 7.74 6.39
C PRO A 131 -21.76 7.87 6.46
N PRO A 132 -22.36 8.93 5.88
CA PRO A 132 -23.81 9.12 5.88
C PRO A 132 -24.52 8.17 4.90
N MET A 133 -25.80 7.93 5.13
CA MET A 133 -26.65 7.30 4.12
C MET A 133 -26.84 8.22 2.92
N LEU A 134 -27.13 7.63 1.76
CA LEU A 134 -27.45 8.40 0.55
C LEU A 134 -28.60 9.35 0.83
N GLY A 135 -28.41 10.62 0.51
CA GLY A 135 -29.40 11.68 0.71
C GLY A 135 -29.55 12.21 2.16
N ALA A 136 -28.72 11.74 3.11
CA ALA A 136 -28.84 12.14 4.51
C ALA A 136 -28.75 13.66 4.74
N HIS A 137 -27.97 14.36 3.94
CA HIS A 137 -27.76 15.82 4.04
C HIS A 137 -28.54 16.64 2.99
N THR A 138 -29.38 15.99 2.16
CA THR A 138 -30.09 16.67 1.06
C THR A 138 -30.93 17.85 1.57
N ALA A 139 -31.72 17.64 2.62
CA ALA A 139 -32.59 18.70 3.15
C ALA A 139 -31.79 19.86 3.77
N GLU A 140 -30.72 19.54 4.49
CA GLU A 140 -29.80 20.53 5.10
C GLU A 140 -29.13 21.39 4.02
N ILE A 141 -28.54 20.74 3.01
CA ILE A 141 -27.83 21.44 1.94
C ILE A 141 -28.79 22.30 1.12
N LEU A 142 -29.93 21.76 0.69
CA LEU A 142 -30.90 22.54 -0.06
C LEU A 142 -31.50 23.67 0.77
N GLY A 143 -31.76 23.45 2.06
CA GLY A 143 -32.21 24.48 2.98
C GLY A 143 -31.20 25.65 3.10
N SER A 144 -29.90 25.35 3.15
CA SER A 144 -28.84 26.39 3.16
C SER A 144 -28.78 27.22 1.88
N LEU A 145 -29.30 26.65 0.78
CA LEU A 145 -29.43 27.33 -0.51
C LEU A 145 -30.78 28.10 -0.68
N GLY A 146 -31.63 28.08 0.35
CA GLY A 146 -32.90 28.81 0.35
C GLY A 146 -34.14 28.02 -0.12
N TYR A 147 -34.00 26.70 -0.36
CA TYR A 147 -35.15 25.84 -0.65
C TYR A 147 -35.95 25.56 0.62
N SER A 148 -37.27 25.65 0.54
CA SER A 148 -38.16 25.27 1.62
C SER A 148 -38.29 23.74 1.73
N SER A 149 -38.81 23.25 2.85
CA SER A 149 -39.12 21.82 3.00
C SER A 149 -40.08 21.31 1.93
N THR A 150 -41.06 22.15 1.54
CA THR A 150 -42.03 21.81 0.47
C THR A 150 -41.35 21.71 -0.90
N ASP A 151 -40.35 22.58 -1.18
CA ASP A 151 -39.56 22.49 -2.41
C ASP A 151 -38.76 21.19 -2.46
N VAL A 152 -38.13 20.80 -1.34
CA VAL A 152 -37.35 19.56 -1.22
C VAL A 152 -38.25 18.32 -1.41
N GLU A 153 -39.46 18.32 -0.85
CA GLU A 153 -40.43 17.26 -1.07
C GLU A 153 -40.85 17.15 -2.54
N GLY A 154 -41.14 18.25 -3.19
CA GLY A 154 -41.43 18.29 -4.62
C GLY A 154 -40.27 17.81 -5.50
N LEU A 155 -39.03 18.06 -5.10
CA LEU A 155 -37.85 17.51 -5.78
C LEU A 155 -37.74 15.98 -5.60
N ARG A 156 -38.06 15.46 -4.42
CA ARG A 156 -38.10 14.01 -4.15
C ARG A 156 -39.20 13.31 -4.96
N GLU A 157 -40.41 13.85 -5.00
CA GLU A 157 -41.53 13.30 -5.79
C GLU A 157 -41.16 13.19 -7.27
N ARG A 158 -40.44 14.17 -7.78
CA ARG A 158 -39.94 14.19 -9.17
C ARG A 158 -38.67 13.37 -9.37
N LYS A 159 -38.15 12.70 -8.32
CA LYS A 159 -36.89 11.92 -8.34
C LYS A 159 -35.67 12.72 -8.81
N VAL A 160 -35.61 13.99 -8.46
CA VAL A 160 -34.46 14.86 -8.74
C VAL A 160 -33.39 14.69 -7.66
N VAL A 161 -33.84 14.45 -6.42
CA VAL A 161 -33.00 14.19 -5.24
C VAL A 161 -33.55 13.01 -4.44
#